data_94945f06a35860eea9bf7bc430cfb538
#
_entry.id   94945f06a35860eea9bf7bc430cfb538
#
_cell.length_a   1.000
_cell.length_b   1.000
_cell.length_c   1.000
_cell.angle_alpha   90.00
_cell.angle_beta   90.00
_cell.angle_gamma   90.00
#
_symmetry.space_group_name_H-M   'P 1'
#
loop_
_entity.id
_entity.type
_entity.pdbx_description
1 polymer ?
#
loop_
_entity_poly.entity_id
_entity_poly.type
_entity_poly.pdbx_seq_one_letter_code
_entity_poly.pdbx_strand_id
1 'polypeptide(L)'
;TADGRLTAAEIRKAYEAHWNDATHEHMVQPGMVYISQSTEDGTAYTKAELEEISAICRKCELPLFIDGARLGYALAAEDCDHTLQDIARLADVFYIGGTKVGAMMGEAVVIVNPALKKDFRYIIKNRGAMLAKGRLLGIQFEMLFEDGLYFEVAKHADKMAMQIRNAFEKKGIKMLFDSKTNQQFPILPNEMMEKLAEKYAFSFWCEVGAEHTAVRFCTSWATKEENVAELLEDIKKL
;
A
#
# COMPACT_ATOMS: atom_id res chain seq x y z
N THR A 1 -8.64 0.05 -12.73
CA THR A 1 -7.43 -0.61 -13.26
C THR A 1 -7.44 -2.09 -12.88
N ALA A 2 -6.81 -2.93 -13.68
CA ALA A 2 -6.85 -4.39 -13.48
C ALA A 2 -6.03 -4.87 -12.26
N ASP A 3 -5.12 -4.05 -11.76
CA ASP A 3 -4.16 -4.37 -10.68
C ASP A 3 -4.05 -3.26 -9.60
N GLY A 4 -5.09 -2.43 -9.51
CA GLY A 4 -5.15 -1.35 -8.52
C GLY A 4 -4.27 -0.12 -8.83
N ARG A 5 -3.41 -0.16 -9.86
CA ARG A 5 -2.49 0.94 -10.20
C ARG A 5 -3.10 1.87 -11.25
N LEU A 6 -3.12 3.16 -10.95
CA LEU A 6 -3.51 4.22 -11.88
C LEU A 6 -2.32 4.56 -12.79
N THR A 7 -2.57 4.72 -14.09
CA THR A 7 -1.54 5.06 -15.07
C THR A 7 -1.55 6.56 -15.45
N ALA A 8 -0.42 7.07 -15.94
CA ALA A 8 -0.35 8.44 -16.47
C ALA A 8 -1.32 8.68 -17.64
N ALA A 9 -1.60 7.65 -18.45
CA ALA A 9 -2.57 7.71 -19.53
C ALA A 9 -4.02 7.86 -19.03
N GLU A 10 -4.39 7.16 -17.97
CA GLU A 10 -5.72 7.26 -17.35
C GLU A 10 -5.92 8.62 -16.68
N ILE A 11 -4.88 9.15 -16.02
CA ILE A 11 -4.91 10.50 -15.44
C ILE A 11 -5.16 11.54 -16.55
N ARG A 12 -4.39 11.46 -17.64
CA ARG A 12 -4.55 12.33 -18.80
C ARG A 12 -5.97 12.22 -19.37
N LYS A 13 -6.45 11.01 -19.61
CA LYS A 13 -7.80 10.77 -20.13
C LYS A 13 -8.89 11.39 -19.25
N ALA A 14 -8.79 11.22 -17.94
CA ALA A 14 -9.76 11.80 -17.00
C ALA A 14 -9.71 13.35 -17.00
N TYR A 15 -8.50 13.92 -17.03
CA TYR A 15 -8.30 15.36 -17.12
C TYR A 15 -8.87 15.94 -18.43
N GLU A 16 -8.50 15.36 -19.57
CA GLU A 16 -8.98 15.80 -20.90
C GLU A 16 -10.49 15.61 -21.06
N ALA A 17 -11.05 14.52 -20.51
CA ALA A 17 -12.51 14.29 -20.54
C ALA A 17 -13.29 15.40 -19.81
N HIS A 18 -12.75 15.92 -18.71
CA HIS A 18 -13.35 17.04 -18.00
C HIS A 18 -13.21 18.34 -18.81
N TRP A 19 -12.00 18.74 -19.18
CA TRP A 19 -11.75 20.06 -19.76
C TRP A 19 -12.20 20.21 -21.22
N ASN A 20 -12.36 19.12 -21.96
CA ASN A 20 -12.89 19.12 -23.33
C ASN A 20 -14.43 19.07 -23.38
N ASP A 21 -15.10 18.83 -22.27
CA ASP A 21 -16.55 18.85 -22.21
C ASP A 21 -17.06 20.31 -22.17
N ALA A 22 -17.94 20.66 -23.10
CA ALA A 22 -18.52 22.01 -23.17
C ALA A 22 -19.37 22.37 -21.94
N THR A 23 -19.74 21.40 -21.14
CA THR A 23 -20.54 21.54 -19.93
C THR A 23 -19.76 21.20 -18.65
N HIS A 24 -18.42 21.24 -18.72
CA HIS A 24 -17.54 20.85 -17.59
C HIS A 24 -17.83 21.63 -16.30
N GLU A 25 -18.37 22.83 -16.36
CA GLU A 25 -18.79 23.62 -15.19
C GLU A 25 -19.87 22.93 -14.34
N HIS A 26 -20.60 21.97 -14.91
CA HIS A 26 -21.59 21.14 -14.22
C HIS A 26 -21.02 19.81 -13.69
N MET A 27 -19.74 19.56 -13.92
CA MET A 27 -19.06 18.32 -13.51
C MET A 27 -18.14 18.57 -12.32
N VAL A 28 -17.82 17.48 -11.59
CA VAL A 28 -16.79 17.55 -10.55
C VAL A 28 -15.42 17.76 -11.21
N GLN A 29 -14.76 18.86 -10.84
CA GLN A 29 -13.43 19.21 -11.36
C GLN A 29 -12.36 18.33 -10.74
N PRO A 30 -11.45 17.75 -11.53
CA PRO A 30 -10.25 17.09 -11.00
C PRO A 30 -9.41 18.06 -10.15
N GLY A 31 -9.18 17.72 -8.89
CA GLY A 31 -8.47 18.59 -7.94
C GLY A 31 -7.13 18.03 -7.46
N MET A 32 -6.93 16.72 -7.55
CA MET A 32 -5.67 16.06 -7.21
C MET A 32 -5.64 14.64 -7.78
N VAL A 33 -4.46 14.05 -7.84
CA VAL A 33 -4.25 12.63 -8.09
C VAL A 33 -3.89 11.96 -6.77
N TYR A 34 -4.61 10.89 -6.45
CA TYR A 34 -4.39 10.08 -5.25
C TYR A 34 -4.04 8.65 -5.67
N ILE A 35 -2.91 8.15 -5.21
CA ILE A 35 -2.47 6.76 -5.41
C ILE A 35 -2.01 6.13 -4.11
N SER A 36 -2.06 4.81 -4.01
CA SER A 36 -1.56 4.06 -2.85
C SER A 36 -0.27 3.32 -3.18
N GLN A 37 0.74 3.43 -2.31
CA GLN A 37 2.02 2.70 -2.41
C GLN A 37 2.26 1.91 -1.10
N SER A 38 2.13 0.58 -1.10
CA SER A 38 1.56 -0.30 -2.14
C SER A 38 0.03 -0.15 -2.23
N THR A 39 -0.54 -0.67 -3.33
CA THR A 39 -1.99 -0.70 -3.55
C THR A 39 -2.69 -1.67 -2.59
N GLU A 40 -4.03 -1.65 -2.56
CA GLU A 40 -4.81 -2.63 -1.79
C GLU A 40 -4.63 -4.06 -2.31
N ASP A 41 -4.32 -4.22 -3.60
CA ASP A 41 -4.02 -5.51 -4.25
C ASP A 41 -2.59 -5.99 -3.98
N GLY A 42 -1.83 -5.25 -3.18
CA GLY A 42 -0.45 -5.56 -2.81
C GLY A 42 0.59 -5.29 -3.91
N THR A 43 0.17 -4.75 -5.05
CA THR A 43 1.08 -4.32 -6.11
C THR A 43 1.77 -3.01 -5.74
N ALA A 44 2.96 -2.78 -6.27
CA ALA A 44 3.71 -1.55 -6.07
C ALA A 44 4.02 -0.87 -7.41
N TYR A 45 4.06 0.45 -7.41
CA TYR A 45 4.52 1.22 -8.56
C TYR A 45 6.04 1.12 -8.67
N THR A 46 6.53 0.98 -9.89
CA THR A 46 7.94 1.14 -10.22
C THR A 46 8.32 2.63 -10.22
N LYS A 47 9.63 2.91 -10.15
CA LYS A 47 10.13 4.29 -10.24
C LYS A 47 9.70 4.97 -11.54
N ALA A 48 9.77 4.27 -12.66
CA ALA A 48 9.37 4.80 -13.96
C ALA A 48 7.87 5.17 -13.98
N GLU A 49 6.99 4.32 -13.47
CA GLU A 49 5.55 4.61 -13.37
C GLU A 49 5.28 5.83 -12.49
N LEU A 50 5.96 5.95 -11.34
CA LEU A 50 5.85 7.13 -10.46
C LEU A 50 6.36 8.40 -11.13
N GLU A 51 7.43 8.34 -11.90
CA GLU A 51 7.97 9.47 -12.66
C GLU A 51 7.00 9.93 -13.75
N GLU A 52 6.38 9.00 -14.49
CA GLU A 52 5.33 9.32 -15.49
C GLU A 52 4.09 9.96 -14.85
N ILE A 53 3.62 9.41 -13.73
CA ILE A 53 2.48 9.97 -12.96
C ILE A 53 2.82 11.37 -12.47
N SER A 54 3.99 11.56 -11.86
CA SER A 54 4.42 12.87 -11.38
C SER A 54 4.52 13.88 -12.53
N ALA A 55 5.04 13.48 -13.69
CA ALA A 55 5.16 14.35 -14.86
C ALA A 55 3.79 14.80 -15.40
N ILE A 56 2.82 13.89 -15.51
CA ILE A 56 1.46 14.25 -15.96
C ILE A 56 0.73 15.11 -14.91
N CYS A 57 0.91 14.84 -13.62
CA CYS A 57 0.35 15.66 -12.54
C CYS A 57 0.84 17.10 -12.65
N ARG A 58 2.14 17.32 -12.81
CA ARG A 58 2.73 18.65 -13.00
C ARG A 58 2.21 19.34 -14.25
N LYS A 59 2.07 18.60 -15.37
CA LYS A 59 1.52 19.16 -16.63
C LYS A 59 0.08 19.59 -16.50
N CYS A 60 -0.72 18.88 -15.69
CA CYS A 60 -2.14 19.18 -15.44
C CYS A 60 -2.36 20.10 -14.23
N GLU A 61 -1.29 20.57 -13.58
CA GLU A 61 -1.34 21.36 -12.35
C GLU A 61 -2.15 20.69 -11.21
N LEU A 62 -2.13 19.35 -11.17
CA LEU A 62 -2.78 18.54 -10.15
C LEU A 62 -1.75 18.11 -9.09
N PRO A 63 -1.97 18.37 -7.80
CA PRO A 63 -1.13 17.80 -6.74
C PRO A 63 -1.17 16.27 -6.76
N LEU A 64 0.00 15.64 -6.57
CA LEU A 64 0.12 14.20 -6.37
C LEU A 64 0.19 13.87 -4.90
N PHE A 65 -0.81 13.14 -4.42
CA PHE A 65 -0.86 12.58 -3.06
C PHE A 65 -0.58 11.07 -3.10
N ILE A 66 0.42 10.60 -2.33
CA ILE A 66 0.72 9.18 -2.17
C ILE A 66 0.28 8.70 -0.79
N ASP A 67 -0.72 7.83 -0.77
CA ASP A 67 -1.10 7.06 0.41
C ASP A 67 -0.03 6.02 0.70
N GLY A 68 0.69 6.23 1.78
CA GLY A 68 1.79 5.38 2.21
C GLY A 68 1.44 4.47 3.38
N ALA A 69 0.17 4.07 3.58
CA ALA A 69 -0.24 3.21 4.68
C ALA A 69 0.59 1.91 4.77
N ARG A 70 1.07 1.43 3.62
CA ARG A 70 1.95 0.27 3.47
C ARG A 70 3.27 0.60 2.76
N LEU A 71 3.69 1.85 2.83
CA LEU A 71 4.90 2.32 2.13
C LEU A 71 6.15 1.54 2.54
N GLY A 72 6.28 1.18 3.82
CA GLY A 72 7.40 0.37 4.29
C GLY A 72 7.53 -0.96 3.54
N TYR A 73 6.42 -1.66 3.33
CA TYR A 73 6.39 -2.93 2.60
C TYR A 73 6.71 -2.74 1.12
N ALA A 74 6.19 -1.67 0.49
CA ALA A 74 6.55 -1.37 -0.89
C ALA A 74 8.04 -1.06 -1.07
N LEU A 75 8.64 -0.31 -0.13
CA LEU A 75 10.07 0.04 -0.16
C LEU A 75 10.98 -1.13 0.23
N ALA A 76 10.48 -2.13 0.95
CA ALA A 76 11.22 -3.32 1.34
C ALA A 76 11.04 -4.50 0.38
N ALA A 77 10.13 -4.41 -0.58
CA ALA A 77 9.87 -5.45 -1.57
C ALA A 77 11.13 -5.76 -2.38
N GLU A 78 11.32 -7.03 -2.75
CA GLU A 78 12.54 -7.51 -3.43
C GLU A 78 12.78 -6.83 -4.78
N ASP A 79 11.72 -6.44 -5.47
CA ASP A 79 11.74 -5.78 -6.78
C ASP A 79 11.62 -4.25 -6.72
N CYS A 80 11.68 -3.65 -5.52
CA CYS A 80 11.60 -2.21 -5.36
C CYS A 80 12.83 -1.52 -5.99
N ASP A 81 12.58 -0.60 -6.91
CA ASP A 81 13.60 0.14 -7.67
C ASP A 81 13.73 1.63 -7.27
N HIS A 82 13.09 2.04 -6.18
CA HIS A 82 13.08 3.43 -5.73
C HIS A 82 13.23 3.54 -4.20
N THR A 83 13.50 4.74 -3.73
CA THR A 83 13.76 5.07 -2.34
C THR A 83 12.70 6.01 -1.78
N LEU A 84 12.69 6.19 -0.44
CA LEU A 84 11.86 7.20 0.22
C LEU A 84 12.16 8.62 -0.30
N GLN A 85 13.42 8.89 -0.66
CA GLN A 85 13.84 10.16 -1.26
C GLN A 85 13.28 10.35 -2.67
N ASP A 86 13.14 9.26 -3.45
CA ASP A 86 12.48 9.30 -4.75
C ASP A 86 10.99 9.64 -4.59
N ILE A 87 10.29 9.02 -3.63
CA ILE A 87 8.90 9.37 -3.28
C ILE A 87 8.79 10.86 -2.94
N ALA A 88 9.67 11.37 -2.07
CA ALA A 88 9.68 12.78 -1.68
C ALA A 88 9.94 13.74 -2.85
N ARG A 89 10.71 13.32 -3.87
CA ARG A 89 10.97 14.13 -5.06
C ARG A 89 9.79 14.17 -6.02
N LEU A 90 9.00 13.12 -6.07
CA LEU A 90 7.93 12.90 -7.05
C LEU A 90 6.55 13.36 -6.56
N ALA A 91 6.27 13.22 -5.27
CA ALA A 91 4.98 13.59 -4.67
C ALA A 91 4.95 15.04 -4.18
N ASP A 92 3.76 15.63 -4.15
CA ASP A 92 3.49 16.89 -3.45
C ASP A 92 3.25 16.66 -1.96
N VAL A 93 2.52 15.60 -1.63
CA VAL A 93 2.24 15.14 -0.28
C VAL A 93 2.28 13.61 -0.27
N PHE A 94 2.81 13.05 0.77
CA PHE A 94 2.66 11.63 1.06
C PHE A 94 2.64 11.40 2.56
N TYR A 95 2.22 10.23 3.00
CA TYR A 95 2.45 9.85 4.38
C TYR A 95 3.20 8.54 4.50
N ILE A 96 3.95 8.42 5.58
CA ILE A 96 4.69 7.23 5.95
C ILE A 96 3.83 6.46 6.93
N GLY A 97 3.35 5.29 6.52
CA GLY A 97 2.51 4.45 7.32
C GLY A 97 3.21 3.96 8.58
N GLY A 98 2.65 4.23 9.75
CA GLY A 98 3.19 3.78 11.03
C GLY A 98 2.42 2.59 11.60
N THR A 99 1.12 2.67 11.66
CA THR A 99 0.26 1.70 12.35
C THR A 99 0.42 0.27 11.85
N LYS A 100 0.63 0.06 10.55
CA LYS A 100 0.85 -1.27 9.96
C LYS A 100 2.32 -1.73 10.03
N VAL A 101 3.26 -0.82 10.31
CA VAL A 101 4.72 -1.06 10.22
C VAL A 101 5.40 -0.85 11.58
N GLY A 102 4.73 -1.20 12.67
CA GLY A 102 5.32 -1.26 14.02
C GLY A 102 4.97 -0.12 14.96
N ALA A 103 4.40 0.99 14.48
CA ALA A 103 3.89 2.03 15.39
C ALA A 103 2.59 1.57 16.07
N MET A 104 2.39 1.99 17.29
CA MET A 104 1.12 1.74 18.02
C MET A 104 -0.03 2.53 17.41
N MET A 105 0.24 3.73 16.90
CA MET A 105 -0.74 4.63 16.29
C MET A 105 -0.08 5.71 15.44
N GLY A 106 -0.82 6.23 14.48
CA GLY A 106 -0.46 7.42 13.73
C GLY A 106 0.35 7.15 12.46
N GLU A 107 0.42 8.20 11.68
CA GLU A 107 1.11 8.25 10.39
C GLU A 107 1.94 9.52 10.34
N ALA A 108 3.09 9.51 9.66
CA ALA A 108 3.90 10.70 9.47
C ALA A 108 3.59 11.35 8.12
N VAL A 109 2.88 12.47 8.13
CA VAL A 109 2.56 13.24 6.91
C VAL A 109 3.75 14.08 6.48
N VAL A 110 4.18 13.94 5.24
CA VAL A 110 5.24 14.71 4.61
C VAL A 110 4.66 15.60 3.52
N ILE A 111 4.71 16.91 3.72
CA ILE A 111 4.27 17.90 2.73
C ILE A 111 5.52 18.46 2.07
N VAL A 112 5.76 18.09 0.82
CA VAL A 112 6.93 18.54 0.05
C VAL A 112 6.63 19.88 -0.62
N ASN A 113 5.46 19.99 -1.26
CA ASN A 113 5.05 21.20 -1.96
C ASN A 113 4.83 22.37 -0.98
N PRO A 114 5.63 23.47 -1.04
CA PRO A 114 5.51 24.57 -0.11
C PRO A 114 4.17 25.31 -0.16
N ALA A 115 3.48 25.30 -1.33
CA ALA A 115 2.17 25.93 -1.47
C ALA A 115 1.10 25.28 -0.58
N LEU A 116 1.26 23.98 -0.29
CA LEU A 116 0.33 23.21 0.57
C LEU A 116 0.65 23.32 2.06
N LYS A 117 1.76 23.98 2.44
CA LYS A 117 2.17 24.18 3.86
C LYS A 117 1.48 25.39 4.50
N LYS A 118 1.00 26.33 3.68
CA LYS A 118 0.38 27.56 4.19
C LYS A 118 -0.76 27.22 5.15
N ASP A 119 -0.73 27.79 6.33
CA ASP A 119 -1.74 27.65 7.37
C ASP A 119 -2.03 26.20 7.84
N PHE A 120 -1.18 25.23 7.48
CA PHE A 120 -1.41 23.82 7.79
C PHE A 120 -1.52 23.55 9.29
N ARG A 121 -0.75 24.26 10.16
CA ARG A 121 -0.89 24.14 11.62
C ARG A 121 -2.25 24.62 12.13
N TYR A 122 -2.84 25.65 11.52
CA TYR A 122 -4.19 26.08 11.85
C TYR A 122 -5.22 25.02 11.44
N ILE A 123 -5.01 24.38 10.29
CA ILE A 123 -5.86 23.28 9.84
C ILE A 123 -5.77 22.09 10.82
N ILE A 124 -4.58 21.68 11.24
CA ILE A 124 -4.37 20.65 12.26
C ILE A 124 -5.10 21.02 13.55
N LYS A 125 -4.93 22.24 14.04
CA LYS A 125 -5.59 22.75 15.26
C LYS A 125 -7.11 22.71 15.11
N ASN A 126 -7.63 23.23 14.02
CA ASN A 126 -9.07 23.31 13.74
C ASN A 126 -9.74 21.93 13.65
N ARG A 127 -9.01 20.91 13.15
CA ARG A 127 -9.46 19.52 13.05
C ARG A 127 -9.25 18.70 14.34
N GLY A 128 -8.81 19.33 15.42
CA GLY A 128 -8.57 18.65 16.71
C GLY A 128 -7.31 17.77 16.74
N ALA A 129 -6.47 17.79 15.71
CA ALA A 129 -5.32 16.90 15.59
C ALA A 129 -4.02 17.46 16.23
N MET A 130 -4.06 18.67 16.81
CA MET A 130 -2.91 19.22 17.54
C MET A 130 -2.95 18.77 19.01
N LEU A 131 -2.40 17.57 19.24
CA LEU A 131 -2.41 16.96 20.58
C LEU A 131 -1.39 17.63 21.49
N ALA A 132 -1.77 17.89 22.77
CA ALA A 132 -0.87 18.44 23.79
C ALA A 132 0.34 17.52 24.07
N LYS A 133 0.17 16.21 23.90
CA LYS A 133 1.18 15.16 24.07
C LYS A 133 1.60 14.57 22.72
N GLY A 134 1.57 15.34 21.63
CA GLY A 134 1.88 14.89 20.26
C GLY A 134 3.26 14.24 20.09
N ARG A 135 4.23 14.54 20.98
CA ARG A 135 5.53 13.85 21.00
C ARG A 135 5.45 12.33 21.15
N LEU A 136 4.36 11.79 21.73
CA LEU A 136 4.16 10.34 21.83
C LEU A 136 4.01 9.69 20.45
N LEU A 137 3.48 10.42 19.47
CA LEU A 137 3.46 9.98 18.07
C LEU A 137 4.84 10.13 17.43
N GLY A 138 5.51 11.27 17.66
CA GLY A 138 6.83 11.56 17.08
C GLY A 138 7.91 10.57 17.52
N ILE A 139 7.97 10.21 18.80
CA ILE A 139 8.94 9.25 19.35
C ILE A 139 8.85 7.88 18.65
N GLN A 140 7.65 7.42 18.28
CA GLN A 140 7.49 6.16 17.56
C GLN A 140 8.21 6.20 16.20
N PHE A 141 8.06 7.31 15.46
CA PHE A 141 8.75 7.48 14.17
C PHE A 141 10.24 7.69 14.34
N GLU A 142 10.67 8.41 15.38
CA GLU A 142 12.09 8.54 15.72
C GLU A 142 12.71 7.15 15.89
N MET A 143 12.13 6.30 16.74
CA MET A 143 12.60 4.94 16.97
C MET A 143 12.53 4.05 15.73
N LEU A 144 11.46 4.14 14.94
CA LEU A 144 11.30 3.35 13.71
C LEU A 144 12.35 3.72 12.65
N PHE A 145 12.82 4.97 12.60
CA PHE A 145 13.83 5.39 11.64
C PHE A 145 15.26 5.31 12.20
N GLU A 146 15.42 5.11 13.51
CA GLU A 146 16.73 4.83 14.11
C GLU A 146 17.25 3.49 13.59
N ASP A 147 18.50 3.48 13.12
CA ASP A 147 19.19 2.31 12.57
C ASP A 147 18.42 1.54 11.46
N GLY A 148 17.43 2.19 10.84
CA GLY A 148 16.68 1.61 9.72
C GLY A 148 15.62 0.58 10.11
N LEU A 149 15.23 0.50 11.37
CA LEU A 149 14.26 -0.47 11.91
C LEU A 149 12.96 -0.53 11.10
N TYR A 150 12.46 0.62 10.62
CA TYR A 150 11.26 0.69 9.78
C TYR A 150 11.32 -0.23 8.55
N PHE A 151 12.47 -0.25 7.88
CA PHE A 151 12.69 -1.08 6.70
C PHE A 151 12.95 -2.54 7.06
N GLU A 152 13.62 -2.80 8.18
CA GLU A 152 13.88 -4.17 8.65
C GLU A 152 12.59 -4.91 9.03
N VAL A 153 11.70 -4.27 9.78
CA VAL A 153 10.42 -4.88 10.17
C VAL A 153 9.50 -5.06 8.97
N ALA A 154 9.56 -4.16 7.98
CA ALA A 154 8.84 -4.30 6.73
C ALA A 154 9.37 -5.48 5.90
N LYS A 155 10.69 -5.59 5.76
CA LYS A 155 11.35 -6.70 5.06
C LYS A 155 11.04 -8.05 5.69
N HIS A 156 10.97 -8.12 7.02
CA HIS A 156 10.53 -9.33 7.73
C HIS A 156 9.11 -9.73 7.29
N ALA A 157 8.17 -8.79 7.28
CA ALA A 157 6.79 -9.07 6.89
C ALA A 157 6.70 -9.57 5.44
N ASP A 158 7.39 -8.92 4.51
CA ASP A 158 7.42 -9.34 3.10
C ASP A 158 8.05 -10.72 2.93
N LYS A 159 9.15 -11.02 3.64
CA LYS A 159 9.76 -12.36 3.68
C LYS A 159 8.74 -13.43 4.12
N MET A 160 7.95 -13.16 5.15
CA MET A 160 6.90 -14.08 5.62
C MET A 160 5.81 -14.26 4.56
N ALA A 161 5.36 -13.19 3.93
CA ALA A 161 4.38 -13.23 2.87
C ALA A 161 4.85 -14.03 1.66
N MET A 162 6.09 -13.83 1.23
CA MET A 162 6.66 -14.56 0.09
C MET A 162 6.84 -16.05 0.37
N GLN A 163 7.09 -16.46 1.62
CA GLN A 163 7.09 -17.88 1.98
C GLN A 163 5.70 -18.51 1.82
N ILE A 164 4.65 -17.81 2.26
CA ILE A 164 3.26 -18.25 2.12
C ILE A 164 2.91 -18.36 0.63
N ARG A 165 3.21 -17.33 -0.17
CA ARG A 165 3.02 -17.34 -1.62
C ARG A 165 3.68 -18.55 -2.26
N ASN A 166 4.97 -18.74 -2.00
CA ASN A 166 5.77 -19.84 -2.57
C ASN A 166 5.20 -21.23 -2.22
N ALA A 167 4.61 -21.39 -1.05
CA ALA A 167 3.98 -22.65 -0.64
C ALA A 167 2.72 -22.93 -1.47
N PHE A 168 1.86 -21.93 -1.68
CA PHE A 168 0.69 -22.06 -2.52
C PHE A 168 1.06 -22.29 -3.99
N GLU A 169 2.01 -21.55 -4.54
CA GLU A 169 2.46 -21.71 -5.93
C GLU A 169 3.07 -23.12 -6.18
N LYS A 170 3.84 -23.65 -5.22
CA LYS A 170 4.36 -25.04 -5.29
C LYS A 170 3.26 -26.10 -5.32
N LYS A 171 2.10 -25.80 -4.78
CA LYS A 171 0.89 -26.65 -4.88
C LYS A 171 0.09 -26.42 -6.16
N GLY A 172 0.53 -25.52 -7.04
CA GLY A 172 -0.20 -25.17 -8.25
C GLY A 172 -1.35 -24.20 -8.04
N ILE A 173 -1.47 -23.60 -6.84
CA ILE A 173 -2.46 -22.57 -6.54
C ILE A 173 -2.04 -21.26 -7.20
N LYS A 174 -2.96 -20.68 -7.98
CA LYS A 174 -2.73 -19.39 -8.65
C LYS A 174 -2.93 -18.23 -7.68
N MET A 175 -2.14 -17.19 -7.85
CA MET A 175 -2.33 -15.92 -7.16
C MET A 175 -3.23 -15.01 -8.00
N LEU A 176 -4.14 -14.29 -7.34
CA LEU A 176 -5.04 -13.33 -8.01
C LEU A 176 -4.25 -12.10 -8.51
N PHE A 177 -3.29 -11.64 -7.71
CA PHE A 177 -2.42 -10.50 -8.02
C PHE A 177 -0.94 -10.90 -7.87
N ASP A 178 -0.06 -10.27 -8.64
CA ASP A 178 1.39 -10.44 -8.51
C ASP A 178 1.96 -9.47 -7.45
N SER A 179 1.60 -9.73 -6.20
CA SER A 179 2.10 -8.96 -5.06
C SER A 179 3.47 -9.46 -4.60
N LYS A 180 4.40 -8.53 -4.39
CA LYS A 180 5.73 -8.78 -3.75
C LYS A 180 5.79 -8.23 -2.33
N THR A 181 4.67 -7.72 -1.82
CA THR A 181 4.56 -7.11 -0.50
C THR A 181 3.93 -8.04 0.53
N ASN A 182 3.63 -7.53 1.70
CA ASN A 182 3.08 -8.26 2.83
C ASN A 182 1.66 -8.84 2.63
N GLN A 183 1.02 -8.61 1.49
CA GLN A 183 -0.31 -9.11 1.18
C GLN A 183 -0.26 -10.15 0.06
N GLN A 184 -0.85 -11.33 0.27
CA GLN A 184 -0.88 -12.41 -0.72
C GLN A 184 -2.31 -12.88 -0.95
N PHE A 185 -2.64 -13.16 -2.20
CA PHE A 185 -4.02 -13.40 -2.64
C PHE A 185 -4.14 -14.74 -3.38
N PRO A 186 -4.01 -15.89 -2.70
CA PRO A 186 -4.21 -17.18 -3.34
C PRO A 186 -5.68 -17.41 -3.71
N ILE A 187 -5.90 -18.04 -4.87
CA ILE A 187 -7.21 -18.50 -5.34
C ILE A 187 -7.35 -19.96 -4.89
N LEU A 188 -8.03 -20.17 -3.77
CA LEU A 188 -8.16 -21.49 -3.14
C LEU A 188 -9.41 -22.25 -3.61
N PRO A 189 -9.34 -23.58 -3.83
CA PRO A 189 -10.54 -24.41 -3.84
C PRO A 189 -11.32 -24.21 -2.53
N ASN A 190 -12.66 -24.14 -2.61
CA ASN A 190 -13.48 -23.85 -1.43
C ASN A 190 -13.26 -24.85 -0.29
N GLU A 191 -13.10 -26.15 -0.59
CA GLU A 191 -12.79 -27.16 0.41
C GLU A 191 -11.44 -26.91 1.14
N MET A 192 -10.41 -26.47 0.40
CA MET A 192 -9.10 -26.15 0.99
C MET A 192 -9.20 -24.88 1.85
N MET A 193 -9.95 -23.88 1.39
CA MET A 193 -10.21 -22.65 2.14
C MET A 193 -10.87 -22.95 3.48
N GLU A 194 -11.94 -23.78 3.49
CA GLU A 194 -12.67 -24.17 4.69
C GLU A 194 -11.76 -24.87 5.70
N LYS A 195 -10.95 -25.83 5.25
CA LYS A 195 -9.99 -26.55 6.11
C LYS A 195 -8.94 -25.61 6.71
N LEU A 196 -8.41 -24.66 5.94
CA LEU A 196 -7.46 -23.67 6.45
C LEU A 196 -8.12 -22.72 7.44
N ALA A 197 -9.39 -22.34 7.24
CA ALA A 197 -10.14 -21.44 8.11
C ALA A 197 -10.42 -22.03 9.50
N GLU A 198 -10.36 -23.36 9.69
CA GLU A 198 -10.45 -23.99 11.01
C GLU A 198 -9.31 -23.57 11.95
N LYS A 199 -8.16 -23.19 11.38
CA LYS A 199 -6.94 -22.93 12.16
C LYS A 199 -6.34 -21.54 11.92
N TYR A 200 -6.52 -20.97 10.74
CA TYR A 200 -5.87 -19.73 10.32
C TYR A 200 -6.89 -18.66 9.98
N ALA A 201 -6.58 -17.41 10.35
CA ALA A 201 -7.38 -16.25 10.00
C ALA A 201 -6.83 -15.60 8.71
N PHE A 202 -7.69 -15.42 7.73
CA PHE A 202 -7.44 -14.67 6.51
C PHE A 202 -8.72 -13.93 6.09
N SER A 203 -8.63 -12.98 5.19
CA SER A 203 -9.80 -12.22 4.74
C SER A 203 -10.35 -12.83 3.45
N PHE A 204 -11.67 -12.94 3.34
CA PHE A 204 -12.34 -13.15 2.05
C PHE A 204 -12.04 -11.97 1.13
N TRP A 205 -11.77 -12.26 -0.14
CA TRP A 205 -11.54 -11.22 -1.15
C TRP A 205 -12.63 -11.21 -2.22
N CYS A 206 -12.75 -12.26 -2.99
CA CYS A 206 -13.84 -12.43 -3.96
C CYS A 206 -14.00 -13.91 -4.36
N GLU A 207 -15.18 -14.24 -4.86
CA GLU A 207 -15.42 -15.52 -5.52
C GLU A 207 -14.73 -15.56 -6.90
N VAL A 208 -14.15 -16.71 -7.25
CA VAL A 208 -13.50 -16.97 -8.53
C VAL A 208 -14.15 -18.21 -9.18
N GLY A 209 -15.33 -18.01 -9.76
CA GLY A 209 -16.19 -19.09 -10.21
C GLY A 209 -16.90 -19.81 -9.05
N ALA A 210 -17.51 -20.97 -9.34
CA ALA A 210 -18.34 -21.67 -8.37
C ALA A 210 -17.56 -22.46 -7.30
N GLU A 211 -16.31 -22.84 -7.61
CA GLU A 211 -15.54 -23.80 -6.79
C GLU A 211 -14.31 -23.21 -6.13
N HIS A 212 -14.03 -21.92 -6.38
CA HIS A 212 -12.83 -21.26 -5.89
C HIS A 212 -13.13 -19.89 -5.27
N THR A 213 -12.36 -19.55 -4.26
CA THR A 213 -12.40 -18.24 -3.58
C THR A 213 -10.99 -17.66 -3.47
N ALA A 214 -10.84 -16.42 -3.88
CA ALA A 214 -9.64 -15.67 -3.57
C ALA A 214 -9.72 -15.17 -2.12
N VAL A 215 -8.66 -15.38 -1.36
CA VAL A 215 -8.54 -14.92 0.04
C VAL A 215 -7.28 -14.10 0.19
N ARG A 216 -7.23 -13.22 1.20
CA ARG A 216 -6.08 -12.40 1.49
C ARG A 216 -5.38 -12.83 2.77
N PHE A 217 -4.13 -13.25 2.65
CA PHE A 217 -3.20 -13.39 3.76
C PHE A 217 -2.41 -12.10 3.93
N CYS A 218 -2.37 -11.57 5.16
CA CYS A 218 -1.56 -10.41 5.51
C CYS A 218 -0.55 -10.78 6.58
N THR A 219 0.72 -10.52 6.31
CA THR A 219 1.79 -10.59 7.30
C THR A 219 2.11 -9.19 7.84
N SER A 220 2.79 -9.12 8.95
CA SER A 220 3.20 -7.88 9.59
C SER A 220 4.54 -8.03 10.30
N TRP A 221 5.04 -6.96 10.86
CA TRP A 221 6.21 -6.95 11.73
C TRP A 221 6.11 -7.93 12.92
N ALA A 222 4.88 -8.24 13.36
CA ALA A 222 4.62 -9.15 14.48
C ALA A 222 4.38 -10.61 14.05
N THR A 223 4.41 -10.91 12.75
CA THR A 223 4.21 -12.28 12.24
C THR A 223 5.38 -13.16 12.64
N LYS A 224 5.11 -14.20 13.42
CA LYS A 224 6.12 -15.12 13.90
C LYS A 224 6.50 -16.16 12.83
N GLU A 225 7.78 -16.43 12.70
CA GLU A 225 8.29 -17.44 11.74
C GLU A 225 7.73 -18.84 12.02
N GLU A 226 7.55 -19.20 13.31
CA GLU A 226 6.98 -20.49 13.70
C GLU A 226 5.54 -20.67 13.19
N ASN A 227 4.72 -19.62 13.28
CA ASN A 227 3.34 -19.67 12.80
C ASN A 227 3.28 -19.82 11.28
N VAL A 228 4.19 -19.14 10.56
CA VAL A 228 4.31 -19.29 9.11
C VAL A 228 4.77 -20.71 8.78
N ALA A 229 5.80 -21.23 9.44
CA ALA A 229 6.29 -22.60 9.21
C ALA A 229 5.19 -23.65 9.40
N GLU A 230 4.35 -23.49 10.43
CA GLU A 230 3.21 -24.37 10.68
C GLU A 230 2.17 -24.28 9.53
N LEU A 231 1.82 -23.07 9.08
CA LEU A 231 0.95 -22.88 7.91
C LEU A 231 1.51 -23.54 6.66
N LEU A 232 2.82 -23.41 6.40
CA LEU A 232 3.47 -24.03 5.23
C LEU A 232 3.37 -25.57 5.26
N GLU A 233 3.52 -26.19 6.44
CA GLU A 233 3.36 -27.64 6.58
C GLU A 233 1.91 -28.08 6.38
N ASP A 234 0.94 -27.31 6.86
CA ASP A 234 -0.47 -27.62 6.66
C ASP A 234 -0.90 -27.41 5.20
N ILE A 235 -0.41 -26.36 4.52
CA ILE A 235 -0.61 -26.20 3.07
C ILE A 235 -0.08 -27.41 2.30
N LYS A 236 1.05 -27.98 2.66
CA LYS A 236 1.61 -29.17 1.98
C LYS A 236 0.73 -30.41 2.10
N LYS A 237 0.04 -30.59 3.24
CA LYS A 237 -0.80 -31.75 3.53
C LYS A 237 -2.17 -31.71 2.84
N LEU A 238 -2.69 -30.52 2.59
CA LEU A 238 -3.96 -30.30 1.88
C LEU A 238 -3.85 -30.44 0.37
#